data_51a30d73f0b60fb35ba3fb9bb5c76e75
#
_entry.id   51a30d73f0b60fb35ba3fb9bb5c76e75
#
_cell.length_a   1.000
_cell.length_b   1.000
_cell.length_c   1.000
_cell.angle_alpha   90.00
_cell.angle_beta   90.00
_cell.angle_gamma   90.00
#
_symmetry.space_group_name_H-M   'P 1'
#
loop_
_entity.id
_entity.type
_entity.pdbx_description
1 polymer ?
#
loop_
_entity_poly.entity_id
_entity_poly.type
_entity_poly.pdbx_seq_one_letter_code
_entity_poly.pdbx_strand_id
1 'polypeptide(L)'
;MPVRDTFGLVPPWAEVGLYVLFAPFAVVFVVGLWRRLSWAGLRRIVTHSSGGIAAAIGRFGRFGLLQRRVAQRPRGWPHLGIFLGFLVLLAATTIVAIDWDITRPLGFRVLIGQRYLFFESFADAFGVVFVVGLLAALIWRLVRLRSTGPDQRRIQYQFLVLICGLLYLGLTGFVLEALRFIIHPVTWAGWSFVGVRLASLLSSAGVGPIAQTTYEALWWTHAFVAFSLIASLPYTTFLHSVAAPLNLMAQPGRPQKELSTPFDLRQLMETGEFDVKVGATSLSDLDSGLRFALQACTNCGRCDEVCPAMAMGTALSPRRLVQALRARLLAGLTSEDVLARNVVKHADLWACTTCAACVEACPVFIRPVDYIIPFRRQLVAGQQIDKRQTEFLANLSRSSNAYGLPAEQRNQLAAELRSAAGSSDE
;
A
#
# COMPACT_ATOMS: atom_id res chain seq x y z
N MET A 1 0.79 -24.91 -36.17
CA MET A 1 0.67 -23.49 -35.85
C MET A 1 0.82 -23.32 -34.35
N PRO A 2 1.62 -22.35 -33.82
CA PRO A 2 1.80 -22.17 -32.41
C PRO A 2 0.46 -21.85 -31.72
N VAL A 3 0.13 -22.60 -30.68
CA VAL A 3 -1.09 -22.43 -29.88
C VAL A 3 -0.80 -22.83 -28.45
N ARG A 4 -1.40 -22.12 -27.50
CA ARG A 4 -1.29 -22.50 -26.09
C ARG A 4 -2.28 -23.66 -25.79
N ASP A 5 -1.75 -24.75 -25.27
CA ASP A 5 -2.53 -25.80 -24.66
C ASP A 5 -2.46 -25.65 -23.12
N THR A 6 -3.59 -25.33 -22.49
CA THR A 6 -3.64 -24.96 -21.07
C THR A 6 -3.74 -26.18 -20.17
N PHE A 7 -4.48 -27.22 -20.56
CA PHE A 7 -4.71 -28.43 -19.76
C PHE A 7 -4.21 -29.72 -20.42
N GLY A 8 -3.51 -29.65 -21.56
CA GLY A 8 -3.12 -30.82 -22.33
C GLY A 8 -2.12 -31.76 -21.65
N LEU A 9 -1.48 -31.33 -20.57
CA LEU A 9 -0.52 -32.11 -19.80
C LEU A 9 -1.04 -32.58 -18.45
N VAL A 10 -2.30 -32.31 -18.13
CA VAL A 10 -2.95 -32.79 -16.91
C VAL A 10 -4.14 -33.65 -17.22
N PRO A 11 -4.54 -34.59 -16.34
CA PRO A 11 -5.70 -35.42 -16.57
C PRO A 11 -6.99 -34.60 -16.78
N PRO A 12 -7.96 -35.05 -17.58
CA PRO A 12 -9.18 -34.28 -17.87
C PRO A 12 -9.97 -33.83 -16.64
N TRP A 13 -9.92 -34.59 -15.54
CA TRP A 13 -10.59 -34.24 -14.28
C TRP A 13 -9.88 -33.01 -13.58
N ALA A 14 -8.63 -32.76 -13.93
CA ALA A 14 -7.85 -31.67 -13.29
C ALA A 14 -8.41 -30.28 -13.63
N GLU A 15 -9.03 -30.13 -14.81
CA GLU A 15 -9.71 -28.88 -15.18
C GLU A 15 -10.86 -28.57 -14.21
N VAL A 16 -11.78 -29.55 -14.01
CA VAL A 16 -12.89 -29.41 -13.06
C VAL A 16 -12.35 -29.25 -11.62
N GLY A 17 -11.34 -30.07 -11.27
CA GLY A 17 -10.70 -30.04 -9.97
C GLY A 17 -10.10 -28.68 -9.62
N LEU A 18 -9.53 -27.95 -10.60
CA LEU A 18 -8.99 -26.61 -10.41
C LEU A 18 -10.08 -25.61 -9.99
N TYR A 19 -11.23 -25.61 -10.67
CA TYR A 19 -12.34 -24.70 -10.35
C TYR A 19 -12.98 -25.04 -8.99
N VAL A 20 -13.12 -26.32 -8.68
CA VAL A 20 -13.61 -26.79 -7.37
C VAL A 20 -12.64 -26.34 -6.27
N LEU A 21 -11.33 -26.48 -6.49
CA LEU A 21 -10.31 -26.00 -5.55
C LEU A 21 -10.36 -24.48 -5.41
N PHE A 22 -10.54 -23.72 -6.50
CA PHE A 22 -10.56 -22.25 -6.49
C PHE A 22 -11.73 -21.67 -5.71
N ALA A 23 -12.92 -22.30 -5.75
CA ALA A 23 -14.15 -21.75 -5.20
C ALA A 23 -14.05 -21.34 -3.71
N PRO A 24 -13.55 -22.17 -2.76
CA PRO A 24 -13.44 -21.77 -1.36
C PRO A 24 -12.46 -20.60 -1.16
N PHE A 25 -11.35 -20.55 -1.92
CA PHE A 25 -10.39 -19.45 -1.86
C PHE A 25 -11.00 -18.14 -2.38
N ALA A 26 -11.80 -18.21 -3.44
CA ALA A 26 -12.53 -17.06 -3.97
C ALA A 26 -13.55 -16.52 -2.96
N VAL A 27 -14.30 -17.39 -2.27
CA VAL A 27 -15.23 -17.00 -1.21
C VAL A 27 -14.47 -16.28 -0.07
N VAL A 28 -13.38 -16.86 0.42
CA VAL A 28 -12.55 -16.23 1.48
C VAL A 28 -12.03 -14.87 1.03
N PHE A 29 -11.53 -14.74 -0.19
CA PHE A 29 -11.07 -13.49 -0.77
C PHE A 29 -12.19 -12.44 -0.83
N VAL A 30 -13.34 -12.78 -1.42
CA VAL A 30 -14.47 -11.84 -1.61
C VAL A 30 -15.03 -11.39 -0.26
N VAL A 31 -15.27 -12.30 0.67
CA VAL A 31 -15.74 -11.98 2.02
C VAL A 31 -14.74 -11.09 2.77
N GLY A 32 -13.45 -11.42 2.67
CA GLY A 32 -12.41 -10.61 3.27
C GLY A 32 -12.33 -9.20 2.68
N LEU A 33 -12.38 -9.09 1.36
CA LEU A 33 -12.34 -7.81 0.65
C LEU A 33 -13.59 -6.98 0.96
N TRP A 34 -14.77 -7.60 0.94
CA TRP A 34 -16.03 -6.96 1.33
C TRP A 34 -15.95 -6.35 2.73
N ARG A 35 -15.51 -7.13 3.72
CA ARG A 35 -15.34 -6.65 5.10
C ARG A 35 -14.38 -5.47 5.19
N ARG A 36 -13.29 -5.47 4.42
CA ARG A 36 -12.28 -4.39 4.45
C ARG A 36 -12.74 -3.14 3.71
N LEU A 37 -13.34 -3.29 2.54
CA LEU A 37 -13.75 -2.17 1.70
C LEU A 37 -15.07 -1.52 2.17
N SER A 38 -16.03 -2.30 2.70
CA SER A 38 -17.28 -1.75 3.23
C SER A 38 -17.07 -0.79 4.40
N TRP A 39 -16.05 -1.06 5.23
CA TRP A 39 -15.66 -0.20 6.36
C TRP A 39 -15.01 1.13 5.92
N ALA A 40 -14.53 1.18 4.72
CA ALA A 40 -13.68 2.25 4.25
C ALA A 40 -14.38 3.32 3.43
N GLY A 41 -15.67 3.17 3.18
CA GLY A 41 -16.41 4.17 2.42
C GLY A 41 -15.97 4.27 0.97
N LEU A 42 -16.05 3.15 0.20
CA LEU A 42 -15.92 3.14 -1.27
C LEU A 42 -16.79 4.22 -1.93
N ARG A 43 -17.93 4.57 -1.32
CA ARG A 43 -18.78 5.71 -1.74
C ARG A 43 -17.95 7.00 -1.93
N ARG A 44 -16.96 7.23 -1.10
CA ARG A 44 -16.15 8.45 -1.13
C ARG A 44 -15.21 8.55 -2.34
N ILE A 45 -14.76 7.41 -2.90
CA ILE A 45 -13.93 7.42 -4.12
C ILE A 45 -14.73 8.07 -5.26
N VAL A 46 -16.02 7.77 -5.32
CA VAL A 46 -16.92 8.26 -6.36
C VAL A 46 -17.39 9.70 -6.08
N THR A 47 -17.67 10.04 -4.81
CA THR A 47 -18.31 11.30 -4.45
C THR A 47 -17.36 12.43 -4.02
N HIS A 48 -16.13 12.14 -3.62
CA HIS A 48 -15.20 13.11 -3.01
C HIS A 48 -13.79 13.12 -3.63
N SER A 49 -13.58 12.47 -4.79
CA SER A 49 -12.31 12.65 -5.49
C SER A 49 -12.27 14.08 -6.05
N SER A 50 -11.47 14.91 -5.42
CA SER A 50 -11.32 16.29 -5.87
C SER A 50 -10.69 16.36 -7.25
N GLY A 51 -11.25 17.21 -8.07
CA GLY A 51 -10.88 17.33 -9.49
C GLY A 51 -11.53 16.26 -10.37
N GLY A 52 -12.53 15.50 -9.85
CA GLY A 52 -13.28 14.54 -10.64
C GLY A 52 -12.54 13.23 -10.97
N ILE A 53 -13.22 12.38 -11.72
CA ILE A 53 -12.73 11.03 -12.10
C ILE A 53 -11.42 11.12 -12.92
N ALA A 54 -11.29 12.09 -13.82
CA ALA A 54 -10.09 12.25 -14.63
C ALA A 54 -8.83 12.52 -13.77
N ALA A 55 -8.94 13.38 -12.76
CA ALA A 55 -7.83 13.63 -11.83
C ALA A 55 -7.50 12.40 -10.96
N ALA A 56 -8.51 11.62 -10.55
CA ALA A 56 -8.32 10.36 -9.82
C ALA A 56 -7.57 9.34 -10.68
N ILE A 57 -7.97 9.16 -11.95
CA ILE A 57 -7.28 8.29 -12.92
C ILE A 57 -5.85 8.79 -13.16
N GLY A 58 -5.66 10.11 -13.35
CA GLY A 58 -4.32 10.70 -13.51
C GLY A 58 -3.41 10.47 -12.31
N ARG A 59 -3.93 10.57 -11.07
CA ARG A 59 -3.17 10.22 -9.85
C ARG A 59 -2.81 8.74 -9.80
N PHE A 60 -3.77 7.87 -10.11
CA PHE A 60 -3.52 6.43 -10.20
C PHE A 60 -2.47 6.09 -11.27
N GLY A 61 -2.58 6.64 -12.47
CA GLY A 61 -1.58 6.47 -13.53
C GLY A 61 -0.17 6.90 -13.08
N ARG A 62 -0.05 8.13 -12.54
CA ARG A 62 1.24 8.70 -12.16
C ARG A 62 1.88 8.03 -10.93
N PHE A 63 1.12 7.73 -9.90
CA PHE A 63 1.65 7.27 -8.61
C PHE A 63 1.34 5.81 -8.31
N GLY A 64 0.29 5.23 -8.90
CA GLY A 64 -0.06 3.81 -8.81
C GLY A 64 0.66 2.98 -9.86
N LEU A 65 0.43 3.25 -11.15
CA LEU A 65 1.03 2.47 -12.23
C LEU A 65 2.50 2.81 -12.48
N LEU A 66 2.83 4.10 -12.68
CA LEU A 66 4.22 4.54 -12.90
C LEU A 66 5.05 4.58 -11.62
N GLN A 67 4.45 4.40 -10.46
CA GLN A 67 5.12 4.31 -9.15
C GLN A 67 6.13 5.44 -8.89
N ARG A 68 5.90 6.68 -9.39
CA ARG A 68 6.90 7.75 -9.39
C ARG A 68 7.53 8.03 -8.03
N ARG A 69 6.74 8.05 -6.94
CA ARG A 69 7.26 8.27 -5.58
C ARG A 69 8.06 7.07 -5.05
N VAL A 70 7.72 5.86 -5.47
CA VAL A 70 8.47 4.65 -5.09
C VAL A 70 9.82 4.64 -5.79
N ALA A 71 9.85 4.94 -7.10
CA ALA A 71 11.04 4.94 -7.94
C ALA A 71 12.06 6.04 -7.61
N GLN A 72 11.66 7.13 -6.91
CA GLN A 72 12.56 8.22 -6.51
C GLN A 72 13.73 7.79 -5.59
N ARG A 73 13.63 6.63 -4.97
CA ARG A 73 14.69 6.10 -4.08
C ARG A 73 15.18 4.74 -4.60
N PRO A 74 16.49 4.46 -4.61
CA PRO A 74 17.04 3.18 -5.08
C PRO A 74 16.42 1.96 -4.38
N ARG A 75 16.09 2.09 -3.09
CA ARG A 75 15.37 1.06 -2.33
C ARG A 75 13.96 0.74 -2.85
N GLY A 76 13.41 1.55 -3.74
CA GLY A 76 12.12 1.32 -4.39
C GLY A 76 12.22 0.50 -5.68
N TRP A 77 13.40 0.35 -6.28
CA TRP A 77 13.57 -0.35 -7.55
C TRP A 77 13.23 -1.85 -7.51
N PRO A 78 13.64 -2.62 -6.47
CA PRO A 78 13.16 -3.99 -6.35
C PRO A 78 11.63 -4.08 -6.31
N HIS A 79 10.97 -3.17 -5.60
CA HIS A 79 9.51 -3.11 -5.57
C HIS A 79 8.91 -2.79 -6.95
N LEU A 80 9.54 -1.91 -7.73
CA LEU A 80 9.09 -1.61 -9.10
C LEU A 80 9.17 -2.85 -9.99
N GLY A 81 10.27 -3.61 -9.92
CA GLY A 81 10.43 -4.87 -10.65
C GLY A 81 9.37 -5.91 -10.24
N ILE A 82 9.15 -6.09 -8.93
CA ILE A 82 8.10 -6.97 -8.41
C ILE A 82 6.72 -6.52 -8.92
N PHE A 83 6.41 -5.23 -8.86
CA PHE A 83 5.11 -4.68 -9.23
C PHE A 83 4.83 -4.85 -10.72
N LEU A 84 5.78 -4.47 -11.60
CA LEU A 84 5.61 -4.60 -13.05
C LEU A 84 5.54 -6.07 -13.47
N GLY A 85 6.46 -6.91 -12.95
CA GLY A 85 6.43 -8.34 -13.20
C GLY A 85 5.12 -8.98 -12.75
N PHE A 86 4.66 -8.66 -11.53
CA PHE A 86 3.38 -9.14 -11.03
C PHE A 86 2.20 -8.73 -11.91
N LEU A 87 2.12 -7.46 -12.33
CA LEU A 87 1.03 -7.00 -13.20
C LEU A 87 1.02 -7.70 -14.56
N VAL A 88 2.19 -7.89 -15.16
CA VAL A 88 2.30 -8.56 -16.46
C VAL A 88 1.93 -10.04 -16.33
N LEU A 89 2.44 -10.73 -15.32
CA LEU A 89 2.12 -12.14 -15.09
C LEU A 89 0.64 -12.35 -14.72
N LEU A 90 0.05 -11.45 -13.94
CA LEU A 90 -1.38 -11.46 -13.63
C LEU A 90 -2.21 -11.24 -14.91
N ALA A 91 -1.84 -10.27 -15.73
CA ALA A 91 -2.49 -10.04 -17.02
C ALA A 91 -2.34 -11.26 -17.94
N ALA A 92 -1.14 -11.86 -17.99
CA ALA A 92 -0.89 -13.08 -18.75
C ALA A 92 -1.80 -14.23 -18.31
N THR A 93 -1.89 -14.49 -16.99
CA THR A 93 -2.80 -15.52 -16.45
C THR A 93 -4.26 -15.21 -16.78
N THR A 94 -4.67 -13.95 -16.69
CA THR A 94 -6.03 -13.52 -17.03
C THR A 94 -6.32 -13.73 -18.52
N ILE A 95 -5.39 -13.41 -19.42
CA ILE A 95 -5.53 -13.64 -20.85
C ILE A 95 -5.66 -15.15 -21.15
N VAL A 96 -4.88 -15.99 -20.46
CA VAL A 96 -4.99 -17.46 -20.60
C VAL A 96 -6.37 -17.95 -20.17
N ALA A 97 -6.88 -17.45 -19.03
CA ALA A 97 -8.23 -17.81 -18.56
C ALA A 97 -9.30 -17.34 -19.55
N ILE A 98 -9.21 -16.11 -20.05
CA ILE A 98 -10.13 -15.61 -21.10
C ILE A 98 -10.06 -16.46 -22.37
N ASP A 99 -8.85 -16.82 -22.82
CA ASP A 99 -8.67 -17.64 -24.03
C ASP A 99 -9.25 -19.04 -23.87
N TRP A 100 -9.16 -19.61 -22.67
CA TRP A 100 -9.67 -20.96 -22.40
C TRP A 100 -11.18 -20.95 -22.08
N ASP A 101 -11.64 -20.12 -21.18
CA ASP A 101 -12.98 -20.18 -20.61
C ASP A 101 -14.02 -19.40 -21.43
N ILE A 102 -13.60 -18.39 -22.20
CA ILE A 102 -14.52 -17.50 -22.91
C ILE A 102 -14.36 -17.64 -24.41
N THR A 103 -13.14 -17.38 -24.96
CA THR A 103 -13.02 -17.25 -26.42
C THR A 103 -12.98 -18.60 -27.13
N ARG A 104 -12.41 -19.65 -26.52
CA ARG A 104 -12.43 -21.00 -27.07
C ARG A 104 -13.86 -21.57 -27.22
N PRO A 105 -14.75 -21.51 -26.21
CA PRO A 105 -16.15 -21.89 -26.39
C PRO A 105 -16.91 -21.05 -27.41
N LEU A 106 -16.50 -19.79 -27.66
CA LEU A 106 -17.07 -18.93 -28.70
C LEU A 106 -16.52 -19.23 -30.12
N GLY A 107 -15.65 -20.22 -30.25
CA GLY A 107 -15.12 -20.67 -31.56
C GLY A 107 -13.89 -19.93 -32.05
N PHE A 108 -13.24 -19.09 -31.25
CA PHE A 108 -11.99 -18.44 -31.63
C PHE A 108 -10.93 -18.51 -30.52
N ARG A 109 -9.66 -18.27 -30.87
CA ARG A 109 -8.52 -18.29 -29.94
C ARG A 109 -7.77 -16.98 -30.01
N VAL A 110 -7.45 -16.42 -28.83
CA VAL A 110 -6.61 -15.22 -28.72
C VAL A 110 -5.13 -15.59 -28.78
N LEU A 111 -4.75 -16.67 -28.06
CA LEU A 111 -3.37 -17.13 -27.94
C LEU A 111 -3.02 -18.13 -29.05
N ILE A 112 -2.86 -17.60 -30.28
CA ILE A 112 -2.54 -18.38 -31.48
C ILE A 112 -1.54 -17.67 -32.39
N GLY A 113 -0.66 -18.43 -33.05
CA GLY A 113 0.32 -17.92 -34.01
C GLY A 113 1.31 -16.94 -33.39
N GLN A 114 1.58 -15.85 -34.10
CA GLN A 114 2.55 -14.84 -33.68
C GLN A 114 2.18 -14.15 -32.35
N ARG A 115 0.88 -13.96 -32.09
CA ARG A 115 0.39 -13.39 -30.82
C ARG A 115 0.79 -14.23 -29.60
N TYR A 116 0.69 -15.56 -29.74
CA TYR A 116 1.11 -16.48 -28.70
C TYR A 116 2.63 -16.44 -28.48
N LEU A 117 3.42 -16.36 -29.54
CA LEU A 117 4.88 -16.28 -29.43
C LEU A 117 5.33 -15.01 -28.71
N PHE A 118 4.76 -13.85 -29.04
CA PHE A 118 5.04 -12.59 -28.30
C PHE A 118 4.61 -12.69 -26.86
N PHE A 119 3.45 -13.29 -26.59
CA PHE A 119 2.96 -13.50 -25.24
C PHE A 119 3.96 -14.33 -24.40
N GLU A 120 4.48 -15.43 -24.92
CA GLU A 120 5.47 -16.29 -24.26
C GLU A 120 6.76 -15.50 -23.94
N SER A 121 7.34 -14.83 -24.93
CA SER A 121 8.57 -14.03 -24.72
C SER A 121 8.37 -12.89 -23.72
N PHE A 122 7.22 -12.25 -23.75
CA PHE A 122 6.90 -11.16 -22.84
C PHE A 122 6.69 -11.67 -21.40
N ALA A 123 6.01 -12.80 -21.23
CA ALA A 123 5.84 -13.45 -19.93
C ALA A 123 7.19 -13.90 -19.34
N ASP A 124 8.09 -14.46 -20.15
CA ASP A 124 9.44 -14.84 -19.74
C ASP A 124 10.24 -13.63 -19.26
N ALA A 125 10.29 -12.55 -20.06
CA ALA A 125 11.06 -11.35 -19.73
C ALA A 125 10.60 -10.74 -18.39
N PHE A 126 9.28 -10.58 -18.20
CA PHE A 126 8.74 -10.00 -16.97
C PHE A 126 8.76 -10.99 -15.81
N GLY A 127 8.74 -12.29 -16.07
CA GLY A 127 9.02 -13.34 -15.10
C GLY A 127 10.42 -13.22 -14.50
N VAL A 128 11.44 -12.97 -15.33
CA VAL A 128 12.80 -12.70 -14.84
C VAL A 128 12.86 -11.43 -14.01
N VAL A 129 12.26 -10.32 -14.47
CA VAL A 129 12.20 -9.05 -13.72
C VAL A 129 11.53 -9.26 -12.36
N PHE A 130 10.46 -10.06 -12.32
CA PHE A 130 9.74 -10.40 -11.10
C PHE A 130 10.61 -11.17 -10.11
N VAL A 131 11.24 -12.25 -10.56
CA VAL A 131 12.10 -13.11 -9.71
C VAL A 131 13.31 -12.32 -9.21
N VAL A 132 14.00 -11.56 -10.06
CA VAL A 132 15.14 -10.71 -9.66
C VAL A 132 14.72 -9.66 -8.63
N GLY A 133 13.57 -9.01 -8.85
CA GLY A 133 13.01 -8.05 -7.89
C GLY A 133 12.71 -8.68 -6.53
N LEU A 134 12.13 -9.89 -6.52
CA LEU A 134 11.83 -10.64 -5.29
C LEU A 134 13.09 -11.09 -4.56
N LEU A 135 14.11 -11.58 -5.28
CA LEU A 135 15.40 -11.96 -4.69
C LEU A 135 16.08 -10.75 -4.05
N ALA A 136 16.13 -9.61 -4.74
CA ALA A 136 16.69 -8.38 -4.20
C ALA A 136 15.93 -7.91 -2.95
N ALA A 137 14.59 -7.98 -2.95
CA ALA A 137 13.78 -7.65 -1.79
C ALA A 137 13.98 -8.62 -0.63
N LEU A 138 14.12 -9.92 -0.91
CA LEU A 138 14.39 -10.97 0.08
C LEU A 138 15.72 -10.72 0.78
N ILE A 139 16.81 -10.57 0.01
CA ILE A 139 18.16 -10.31 0.54
C ILE A 139 18.14 -9.07 1.43
N TRP A 140 17.58 -7.97 0.93
CA TRP A 140 17.51 -6.73 1.70
C TRP A 140 16.72 -6.88 3.01
N ARG A 141 15.62 -7.65 3.02
CA ARG A 141 14.83 -7.91 4.24
C ARG A 141 15.57 -8.81 5.22
N LEU A 142 16.26 -9.84 4.76
CA LEU A 142 17.05 -10.73 5.62
C LEU A 142 18.16 -9.95 6.32
N VAL A 143 18.86 -9.07 5.60
CA VAL A 143 19.88 -8.18 6.19
C VAL A 143 19.26 -7.28 7.25
N ARG A 144 18.11 -6.66 6.95
CA ARG A 144 17.42 -5.74 7.87
C ARG A 144 16.83 -6.45 9.09
N LEU A 145 16.44 -7.71 8.98
CA LEU A 145 15.84 -8.46 10.08
C LEU A 145 16.78 -8.55 11.29
N ARG A 146 18.11 -8.60 11.04
CA ARG A 146 19.14 -8.62 12.09
C ARG A 146 19.14 -7.38 12.98
N SER A 147 18.75 -6.22 12.42
CA SER A 147 18.70 -4.92 13.12
C SER A 147 17.30 -4.51 13.57
N THR A 148 16.29 -5.39 13.38
CA THR A 148 14.88 -5.05 13.66
C THR A 148 14.51 -5.46 15.10
N GLY A 149 13.96 -4.51 15.86
CA GLY A 149 13.44 -4.76 17.21
C GLY A 149 12.23 -5.70 17.23
N PRO A 150 11.90 -6.29 18.41
CA PRO A 150 10.86 -7.32 18.55
C PRO A 150 9.49 -6.86 18.04
N ASP A 151 9.08 -5.63 18.29
CA ASP A 151 7.78 -5.09 17.90
C ASP A 151 7.54 -5.07 16.38
N GLN A 152 8.61 -5.01 15.60
CA GLN A 152 8.52 -4.95 14.14
C GLN A 152 8.74 -6.30 13.47
N ARG A 153 9.25 -7.30 14.18
CA ARG A 153 9.58 -8.62 13.62
C ARG A 153 8.37 -9.31 13.02
N ARG A 154 7.21 -9.25 13.68
CA ARG A 154 5.97 -9.87 13.17
C ARG A 154 5.61 -9.39 11.76
N ILE A 155 5.71 -8.07 11.51
CA ILE A 155 5.42 -7.51 10.19
C ILE A 155 6.50 -7.91 9.17
N GLN A 156 7.77 -7.98 9.59
CA GLN A 156 8.84 -8.47 8.72
C GLN A 156 8.62 -9.91 8.30
N TYR A 157 8.19 -10.80 9.22
CA TYR A 157 7.85 -12.19 8.89
C TYR A 157 6.68 -12.29 7.92
N GLN A 158 5.63 -11.49 8.06
CA GLN A 158 4.53 -11.47 7.08
C GLN A 158 5.01 -11.12 5.67
N PHE A 159 5.91 -10.16 5.54
CA PHE A 159 6.50 -9.83 4.24
C PHE A 159 7.44 -10.93 3.72
N LEU A 160 8.19 -11.60 4.60
CA LEU A 160 9.03 -12.72 4.17
C LEU A 160 8.19 -13.87 3.63
N VAL A 161 7.14 -14.26 4.33
CA VAL A 161 6.20 -15.29 3.86
C VAL A 161 5.61 -14.92 2.50
N LEU A 162 5.18 -13.66 2.32
CA LEU A 162 4.67 -13.17 1.05
C LEU A 162 5.71 -13.23 -0.07
N ILE A 163 6.93 -12.75 0.19
CA ILE A 163 8.02 -12.77 -0.80
C ILE A 163 8.39 -14.20 -1.15
N CYS A 164 8.49 -15.11 -0.19
CA CYS A 164 8.79 -16.52 -0.44
C CYS A 164 7.69 -17.20 -1.23
N GLY A 165 6.41 -16.92 -0.93
CA GLY A 165 5.29 -17.46 -1.70
C GLY A 165 5.25 -16.96 -3.15
N LEU A 166 5.49 -15.66 -3.36
CA LEU A 166 5.59 -15.09 -4.71
C LEU A 166 6.82 -15.59 -5.46
N LEU A 167 7.96 -15.77 -4.78
CA LEU A 167 9.18 -16.34 -5.36
C LEU A 167 8.97 -17.80 -5.75
N TYR A 168 8.29 -18.58 -4.90
CA TYR A 168 7.87 -19.94 -5.25
C TYR A 168 7.05 -19.94 -6.54
N LEU A 169 6.04 -19.09 -6.69
CA LEU A 169 5.25 -19.00 -7.92
C LEU A 169 6.10 -18.59 -9.13
N GLY A 170 6.98 -17.61 -9.00
CA GLY A 170 7.85 -17.18 -10.10
C GLY A 170 8.79 -18.30 -10.56
N LEU A 171 9.44 -19.00 -9.64
CA LEU A 171 10.36 -20.10 -9.96
C LEU A 171 9.62 -21.32 -10.50
N THR A 172 8.53 -21.75 -9.87
CA THR A 172 7.76 -22.91 -10.33
C THR A 172 7.08 -22.66 -11.66
N GLY A 173 6.73 -21.41 -11.98
CA GLY A 173 6.23 -21.03 -13.30
C GLY A 173 7.23 -21.38 -14.41
N PHE A 174 8.50 -21.00 -14.25
CA PHE A 174 9.57 -21.36 -15.18
C PHE A 174 9.85 -22.87 -15.24
N VAL A 175 9.79 -23.55 -14.09
CA VAL A 175 9.99 -25.01 -14.06
C VAL A 175 8.85 -25.73 -14.77
N LEU A 176 7.60 -25.32 -14.57
CA LEU A 176 6.44 -25.87 -15.27
C LEU A 176 6.55 -25.67 -16.80
N GLU A 177 7.00 -24.48 -17.22
CA GLU A 177 7.24 -24.21 -18.63
C GLU A 177 8.34 -25.10 -19.19
N ALA A 178 9.46 -25.27 -18.49
CA ALA A 178 10.55 -26.15 -18.89
C ALA A 178 10.11 -27.62 -19.00
N LEU A 179 9.37 -28.13 -18.01
CA LEU A 179 8.82 -29.49 -18.03
C LEU A 179 7.86 -29.68 -19.21
N ARG A 180 7.05 -28.68 -19.54
CA ARG A 180 6.18 -28.71 -20.73
C ARG A 180 7.00 -28.94 -22.00
N PHE A 181 8.15 -28.28 -22.19
CA PHE A 181 9.00 -28.46 -23.35
C PHE A 181 9.73 -29.82 -23.37
N ILE A 182 9.98 -30.41 -22.19
CA ILE A 182 10.54 -31.77 -22.10
C ILE A 182 9.49 -32.80 -22.53
N ILE A 183 8.25 -32.66 -22.08
CA ILE A 183 7.14 -33.60 -22.35
C ILE A 183 6.63 -33.44 -23.78
N HIS A 184 6.44 -32.19 -24.24
CA HIS A 184 5.98 -31.85 -25.59
C HIS A 184 6.98 -30.88 -26.27
N PRO A 185 8.04 -31.39 -26.91
CA PRO A 185 8.97 -30.58 -27.68
C PRO A 185 8.27 -29.84 -28.83
N VAL A 186 8.49 -28.55 -28.96
CA VAL A 186 7.90 -27.71 -30.00
C VAL A 186 8.98 -26.90 -30.72
N THR A 187 8.80 -26.68 -32.02
CA THR A 187 9.80 -25.97 -32.86
C THR A 187 9.96 -24.50 -32.50
N TRP A 188 8.96 -23.89 -31.85
CA TRP A 188 8.96 -22.49 -31.46
C TRP A 188 9.40 -22.27 -30.00
N ALA A 189 9.89 -23.30 -29.28
CA ALA A 189 10.33 -23.20 -27.88
C ALA A 189 11.35 -22.07 -27.63
N GLY A 190 12.13 -21.67 -28.65
CA GLY A 190 13.10 -20.56 -28.56
C GLY A 190 12.51 -19.20 -28.22
N TRP A 191 11.19 -19.00 -28.38
CA TRP A 191 10.51 -17.77 -27.94
C TRP A 191 10.34 -17.70 -26.42
N SER A 192 10.35 -18.81 -25.71
CA SER A 192 10.44 -18.92 -24.25
C SER A 192 11.88 -19.12 -23.84
N PHE A 193 12.68 -18.05 -23.89
CA PHE A 193 14.12 -18.12 -23.78
C PHE A 193 14.65 -18.61 -22.43
N VAL A 194 13.90 -18.45 -21.33
CA VAL A 194 14.22 -19.04 -20.01
C VAL A 194 13.76 -20.48 -19.97
N GLY A 195 12.51 -20.75 -20.35
CA GLY A 195 11.91 -22.06 -20.32
C GLY A 195 12.70 -23.10 -21.12
N VAL A 196 13.12 -22.78 -22.36
CA VAL A 196 13.89 -23.71 -23.21
C VAL A 196 15.28 -24.01 -22.64
N ARG A 197 15.97 -23.03 -22.08
CA ARG A 197 17.29 -23.25 -21.45
C ARG A 197 17.19 -24.11 -20.19
N LEU A 198 16.17 -23.83 -19.37
CA LEU A 198 15.90 -24.64 -18.19
C LEU A 198 15.49 -26.07 -18.57
N ALA A 199 14.70 -26.25 -19.63
CA ALA A 199 14.35 -27.56 -20.16
C ALA A 199 15.59 -28.38 -20.60
N SER A 200 16.54 -27.75 -21.32
CA SER A 200 17.81 -28.36 -21.67
C SER A 200 18.61 -28.79 -20.45
N LEU A 201 18.70 -27.93 -19.44
CA LEU A 201 19.40 -28.22 -18.17
C LEU A 201 18.75 -29.40 -17.41
N LEU A 202 17.43 -29.39 -17.28
CA LEU A 202 16.69 -30.45 -16.59
C LEU A 202 16.76 -31.79 -17.34
N SER A 203 16.75 -31.77 -18.69
CA SER A 203 16.92 -32.96 -19.52
C SER A 203 18.32 -33.54 -19.34
N SER A 204 19.37 -32.72 -19.34
CA SER A 204 20.75 -33.17 -19.10
C SER A 204 20.95 -33.71 -17.68
N ALA A 205 20.17 -33.24 -16.73
CA ALA A 205 20.14 -33.76 -15.35
C ALA A 205 19.30 -35.04 -15.19
N GLY A 206 18.76 -35.61 -16.27
CA GLY A 206 18.02 -36.88 -16.24
C GLY A 206 16.58 -36.80 -15.76
N VAL A 207 15.95 -35.61 -15.80
CA VAL A 207 14.56 -35.39 -15.33
C VAL A 207 13.51 -35.98 -16.29
N GLY A 208 13.87 -36.27 -17.55
CA GLY A 208 12.93 -36.73 -18.58
C GLY A 208 11.96 -37.84 -18.12
N PRO A 209 12.40 -38.96 -17.53
CA PRO A 209 11.53 -40.06 -17.10
C PRO A 209 10.47 -39.68 -16.06
N ILE A 210 10.73 -38.68 -15.24
CA ILE A 210 9.83 -38.23 -14.17
C ILE A 210 9.14 -36.90 -14.49
N ALA A 211 9.36 -36.36 -15.70
CA ALA A 211 8.89 -35.01 -16.07
C ALA A 211 7.38 -34.87 -15.94
N GLN A 212 6.60 -35.86 -16.39
CA GLN A 212 5.13 -35.86 -16.33
C GLN A 212 4.63 -35.82 -14.88
N THR A 213 5.09 -36.73 -14.03
CA THR A 213 4.66 -36.78 -12.61
C THR A 213 5.08 -35.52 -11.86
N THR A 214 6.29 -35.00 -12.14
CA THR A 214 6.79 -33.75 -11.54
C THR A 214 5.97 -32.55 -12.00
N TYR A 215 5.59 -32.50 -13.30
CA TYR A 215 4.73 -31.46 -13.84
C TYR A 215 3.37 -31.44 -13.13
N GLU A 216 2.69 -32.57 -13.02
CA GLU A 216 1.37 -32.66 -12.37
C GLU A 216 1.43 -32.26 -10.90
N ALA A 217 2.39 -32.77 -10.14
CA ALA A 217 2.56 -32.41 -8.74
C ALA A 217 2.86 -30.94 -8.54
N LEU A 218 3.75 -30.37 -9.37
CA LEU A 218 4.13 -28.97 -9.32
C LEU A 218 2.99 -28.05 -9.76
N TRP A 219 2.20 -28.47 -10.74
CA TRP A 219 1.04 -27.72 -11.22
C TRP A 219 -0.01 -27.54 -10.12
N TRP A 220 -0.34 -28.60 -9.37
CA TRP A 220 -1.26 -28.53 -8.24
C TRP A 220 -0.73 -27.68 -7.10
N THR A 221 0.53 -27.84 -6.73
CA THR A 221 1.13 -27.03 -5.65
C THR A 221 1.27 -25.55 -6.04
N HIS A 222 1.58 -25.26 -7.30
CA HIS A 222 1.57 -23.90 -7.84
C HIS A 222 0.18 -23.27 -7.75
N ALA A 223 -0.86 -23.96 -8.20
CA ALA A 223 -2.23 -23.49 -8.13
C ALA A 223 -2.68 -23.26 -6.67
N PHE A 224 -2.39 -24.21 -5.77
CA PHE A 224 -2.73 -24.09 -4.35
C PHE A 224 -2.08 -22.88 -3.68
N VAL A 225 -0.78 -22.65 -3.93
CA VAL A 225 -0.06 -21.49 -3.39
C VAL A 225 -0.60 -20.18 -3.98
N ALA A 226 -0.90 -20.14 -5.28
CA ALA A 226 -1.50 -18.98 -5.93
C ALA A 226 -2.84 -18.60 -5.30
N PHE A 227 -3.74 -19.58 -5.15
CA PHE A 227 -5.06 -19.38 -4.53
C PHE A 227 -4.95 -18.97 -3.06
N SER A 228 -4.00 -19.57 -2.31
CA SER A 228 -3.73 -19.22 -0.93
C SER A 228 -3.26 -17.77 -0.78
N LEU A 229 -2.38 -17.30 -1.65
CA LEU A 229 -1.92 -15.90 -1.65
C LEU A 229 -3.07 -14.94 -2.00
N ILE A 230 -3.90 -15.26 -3.00
CA ILE A 230 -5.08 -14.47 -3.35
C ILE A 230 -6.05 -14.39 -2.16
N ALA A 231 -6.40 -15.54 -1.57
CA ALA A 231 -7.32 -15.60 -0.42
C ALA A 231 -6.77 -14.84 0.81
N SER A 232 -5.45 -14.86 1.02
CA SER A 232 -4.79 -14.17 2.13
C SER A 232 -4.72 -12.65 1.96
N LEU A 233 -4.90 -12.13 0.76
CA LEU A 233 -4.73 -10.71 0.43
C LEU A 233 -5.49 -9.77 1.38
N PRO A 234 -6.79 -9.94 1.66
CA PRO A 234 -7.54 -9.06 2.55
C PRO A 234 -7.08 -9.08 4.02
N TYR A 235 -6.40 -10.14 4.43
CA TYR A 235 -6.04 -10.41 5.83
C TYR A 235 -4.57 -10.11 6.17
N THR A 236 -3.76 -9.82 5.16
CA THR A 236 -2.31 -9.63 5.29
C THR A 236 -1.85 -8.24 4.85
N THR A 237 -0.55 -8.01 4.92
CA THR A 237 0.08 -6.80 4.37
C THR A 237 -0.08 -6.68 2.85
N PHE A 238 -0.48 -7.75 2.17
CA PHE A 238 -0.74 -7.74 0.73
C PHE A 238 -1.98 -6.91 0.35
N LEU A 239 -2.89 -6.64 1.29
CA LEU A 239 -4.02 -5.71 1.09
C LEU A 239 -3.59 -4.34 0.51
N HIS A 240 -2.33 -3.92 0.72
CA HIS A 240 -1.85 -2.66 0.14
C HIS A 240 -1.93 -2.63 -1.40
N SER A 241 -1.86 -3.79 -2.07
CA SER A 241 -1.98 -3.87 -3.54
C SER A 241 -3.34 -3.37 -4.04
N VAL A 242 -4.38 -3.42 -3.22
CA VAL A 242 -5.73 -2.89 -3.48
C VAL A 242 -5.94 -1.55 -2.78
N ALA A 243 -5.58 -1.46 -1.50
CA ALA A 243 -5.87 -0.27 -0.70
C ALA A 243 -5.05 0.95 -1.13
N ALA A 244 -3.80 0.78 -1.58
CA ALA A 244 -2.97 1.91 -2.01
C ALA A 244 -3.48 2.57 -3.31
N PRO A 245 -3.78 1.85 -4.41
CA PRO A 245 -4.42 2.42 -5.60
C PRO A 245 -5.70 3.17 -5.28
N LEU A 246 -6.59 2.56 -4.50
CA LEU A 246 -7.85 3.19 -4.11
C LEU A 246 -7.63 4.46 -3.27
N ASN A 247 -6.66 4.44 -2.33
CA ASN A 247 -6.32 5.63 -1.56
C ASN A 247 -5.71 6.75 -2.43
N LEU A 248 -4.92 6.41 -3.44
CA LEU A 248 -4.38 7.39 -4.41
C LEU A 248 -5.51 8.06 -5.21
N MET A 249 -6.52 7.31 -5.60
CA MET A 249 -7.69 7.84 -6.31
C MET A 249 -8.56 8.73 -5.40
N ALA A 250 -8.74 8.34 -4.13
CA ALA A 250 -9.63 8.98 -3.16
C ALA A 250 -9.02 10.21 -2.45
N GLN A 251 -7.88 10.74 -2.93
CA GLN A 251 -7.23 11.87 -2.25
C GLN A 251 -8.10 13.13 -2.25
N PRO A 252 -8.18 13.86 -1.11
CA PRO A 252 -8.83 15.16 -1.05
C PRO A 252 -8.07 16.18 -1.92
N GLY A 253 -8.80 17.16 -2.51
CA GLY A 253 -8.23 18.18 -3.38
C GLY A 253 -7.46 19.28 -2.72
N ARG A 254 -7.36 19.21 -1.42
CA ARG A 254 -6.62 20.23 -0.68
C ARG A 254 -5.12 20.01 -0.79
N PRO A 255 -4.33 21.09 -0.76
CA PRO A 255 -2.87 21.01 -0.72
C PRO A 255 -2.36 20.10 0.41
N GLN A 256 -1.19 19.49 0.22
CA GLN A 256 -0.66 18.54 1.20
C GLN A 256 -0.41 19.15 2.58
N LYS A 257 -0.09 20.45 2.63
CA LYS A 257 0.19 21.22 3.86
C LYS A 257 -1.05 21.85 4.49
N GLU A 258 -2.19 21.79 3.81
CA GLU A 258 -3.44 22.33 4.35
C GLU A 258 -4.04 21.36 5.38
N LEU A 259 -4.39 21.88 6.54
CA LEU A 259 -5.06 21.13 7.61
C LEU A 259 -6.56 21.08 7.34
N SER A 260 -7.22 19.99 7.77
CA SER A 260 -8.66 19.91 7.72
C SER A 260 -9.31 20.84 8.75
N THR A 261 -10.26 21.63 8.31
CA THR A 261 -11.20 22.31 9.22
C THR A 261 -12.19 21.27 9.76
N PRO A 262 -12.54 21.31 11.05
CA PRO A 262 -13.52 20.37 11.64
C PRO A 262 -14.96 20.70 11.23
N PHE A 263 -15.21 21.91 10.76
CA PHE A 263 -16.52 22.42 10.40
C PHE A 263 -16.38 23.50 9.32
N ASP A 264 -17.49 23.76 8.61
CA ASP A 264 -17.63 24.94 7.74
C ASP A 264 -18.18 26.10 8.57
N LEU A 265 -17.37 27.15 8.75
CA LEU A 265 -17.76 28.33 9.53
C LEU A 265 -18.97 29.03 8.92
N ARG A 266 -19.07 29.08 7.58
CA ARG A 266 -20.21 29.70 6.91
C ARG A 266 -21.50 28.95 7.24
N GLN A 267 -21.47 27.63 7.13
CA GLN A 267 -22.60 26.77 7.50
C GLN A 267 -23.03 26.95 8.94
N LEU A 268 -22.07 27.01 9.87
CA LEU A 268 -22.38 27.27 11.31
C LEU A 268 -23.05 28.62 11.52
N MET A 269 -22.60 29.65 10.83
CA MET A 269 -23.22 30.99 10.92
C MET A 269 -24.62 31.03 10.30
N GLU A 270 -24.87 30.26 9.25
CA GLU A 270 -26.18 30.16 8.60
C GLU A 270 -27.18 29.33 9.41
N THR A 271 -26.72 28.22 10.03
CA THR A 271 -27.61 27.32 10.78
C THR A 271 -27.77 27.70 12.26
N GLY A 272 -26.83 28.46 12.82
CA GLY A 272 -26.78 28.78 14.26
C GLY A 272 -26.44 27.58 15.16
N GLU A 273 -26.06 26.44 14.58
CA GLU A 273 -25.70 25.22 15.31
C GLU A 273 -24.24 25.24 15.68
N PHE A 274 -23.88 25.76 16.87
CA PHE A 274 -22.49 25.86 17.32
C PHE A 274 -22.02 24.64 18.16
N ASP A 275 -22.88 23.67 18.45
CA ASP A 275 -22.50 22.41 19.14
C ASP A 275 -21.86 21.43 18.17
N VAL A 276 -20.63 21.73 17.77
CA VAL A 276 -19.87 20.95 16.79
C VAL A 276 -18.73 20.20 17.46
N LYS A 277 -18.66 18.91 17.25
CA LYS A 277 -17.54 18.09 17.72
C LYS A 277 -16.23 18.49 17.01
N VAL A 278 -15.38 19.22 17.71
CA VAL A 278 -14.14 19.79 17.16
C VAL A 278 -12.98 18.79 17.13
N GLY A 279 -12.99 17.82 18.05
CA GLY A 279 -11.92 16.84 18.25
C GLY A 279 -12.35 15.39 18.00
N ALA A 280 -11.41 14.47 18.20
CA ALA A 280 -11.62 13.03 18.13
C ALA A 280 -11.02 12.33 19.33
N THR A 281 -11.73 11.33 19.89
CA THR A 281 -11.22 10.40 20.91
C THR A 281 -10.97 9.03 20.32
N SER A 282 -11.70 8.67 19.28
CA SER A 282 -11.72 7.33 18.68
C SER A 282 -11.55 7.37 17.16
N LEU A 283 -11.35 6.21 16.55
CA LEU A 283 -11.30 6.10 15.09
C LEU A 283 -12.66 6.37 14.44
N SER A 284 -13.77 6.10 15.15
CA SER A 284 -15.12 6.39 14.63
C SER A 284 -15.38 7.89 14.43
N ASP A 285 -14.68 8.73 15.17
CA ASP A 285 -14.76 10.20 15.07
C ASP A 285 -14.00 10.74 13.85
N LEU A 286 -13.09 9.94 13.31
CA LEU A 286 -12.33 10.32 12.13
C LEU A 286 -13.12 10.06 10.86
N ASP A 287 -12.87 10.88 9.87
CA ASP A 287 -13.43 10.70 8.54
C ASP A 287 -13.18 9.29 7.96
N SER A 288 -14.16 8.77 7.22
CA SER A 288 -14.07 7.43 6.63
C SER A 288 -12.89 7.25 5.68
N GLY A 289 -12.50 8.31 4.95
CA GLY A 289 -11.32 8.29 4.08
C GLY A 289 -10.01 8.22 4.87
N LEU A 290 -9.93 8.89 6.03
CA LEU A 290 -8.77 8.75 6.92
C LEU A 290 -8.67 7.32 7.47
N ARG A 291 -9.78 6.73 7.90
CA ARG A 291 -9.82 5.32 8.33
C ARG A 291 -9.37 4.38 7.22
N PHE A 292 -9.83 4.61 5.98
CA PHE A 292 -9.40 3.82 4.83
C PHE A 292 -7.91 3.97 4.54
N ALA A 293 -7.37 5.18 4.58
CA ALA A 293 -5.97 5.44 4.31
C ALA A 293 -5.02 4.64 5.22
N LEU A 294 -5.43 4.31 6.45
CA LEU A 294 -4.66 3.44 7.35
C LEU A 294 -4.39 2.06 6.75
N GLN A 295 -5.31 1.52 5.93
CA GLN A 295 -5.15 0.20 5.31
C GLN A 295 -4.12 0.19 4.18
N ALA A 296 -3.85 1.34 3.55
CA ALA A 296 -2.84 1.49 2.52
C ALA A 296 -1.39 1.49 3.08
N CYS A 297 -1.21 1.61 4.40
CA CYS A 297 0.12 1.71 5.00
C CYS A 297 0.91 0.40 4.90
N THR A 298 2.07 0.44 4.25
CA THR A 298 3.01 -0.69 4.10
C THR A 298 4.10 -0.73 5.16
N ASN A 299 4.06 0.16 6.16
CA ASN A 299 5.09 0.25 7.20
C ASN A 299 6.52 0.49 6.64
N CYS A 300 6.65 1.23 5.54
CA CYS A 300 7.92 1.41 4.83
C CYS A 300 8.94 2.30 5.56
N GLY A 301 8.51 3.14 6.52
CA GLY A 301 9.38 3.98 7.35
C GLY A 301 9.76 5.35 6.77
N ARG A 302 9.39 5.68 5.53
CA ARG A 302 9.76 6.96 4.89
C ARG A 302 9.28 8.19 5.66
N CYS A 303 8.14 8.11 6.34
CA CYS A 303 7.61 9.19 7.15
C CYS A 303 8.44 9.44 8.41
N ASP A 304 9.07 8.41 8.98
CA ASP A 304 10.00 8.54 10.11
C ASP A 304 11.32 9.18 9.68
N GLU A 305 11.85 8.78 8.50
CA GLU A 305 13.12 9.27 7.95
C GLU A 305 13.15 10.81 7.73
N VAL A 306 11.99 11.41 7.47
CA VAL A 306 11.86 12.86 7.18
C VAL A 306 11.26 13.66 8.33
N CYS A 307 10.93 13.01 9.45
CA CYS A 307 10.27 13.67 10.57
C CYS A 307 11.27 14.46 11.42
N PRO A 308 11.17 15.81 11.51
CA PRO A 308 12.08 16.60 12.31
C PRO A 308 11.96 16.29 13.80
N ALA A 309 10.76 16.01 14.31
CA ALA A 309 10.56 15.62 15.69
C ALA A 309 11.31 14.32 16.02
N MET A 310 11.25 13.33 15.14
CA MET A 310 11.98 12.07 15.33
C MET A 310 13.51 12.29 15.24
N ALA A 311 13.97 13.13 14.33
CA ALA A 311 15.40 13.47 14.20
C ALA A 311 15.95 14.12 15.47
N MET A 312 15.12 14.87 16.20
CA MET A 312 15.44 15.48 17.49
C MET A 312 15.30 14.53 18.69
N GLY A 313 15.08 13.24 18.45
CA GLY A 313 14.98 12.23 19.51
C GLY A 313 13.70 12.28 20.34
N THR A 314 12.63 12.96 19.85
CA THR A 314 11.34 12.98 20.56
C THR A 314 10.62 11.65 20.46
N ALA A 315 9.57 11.45 21.28
CA ALA A 315 8.80 10.21 21.32
C ALA A 315 8.02 9.93 20.03
N LEU A 316 7.73 10.95 19.20
CA LEU A 316 6.90 10.81 18.01
C LEU A 316 7.57 10.00 16.91
N SER A 317 6.90 8.97 16.47
CA SER A 317 7.14 8.30 15.19
C SER A 317 5.83 8.32 14.38
N PRO A 318 5.75 9.07 13.26
CA PRO A 318 4.55 9.09 12.41
C PRO A 318 4.15 7.70 11.93
N ARG A 319 5.11 6.82 11.69
CA ARG A 319 4.89 5.43 11.32
C ARG A 319 4.23 4.64 12.44
N ARG A 320 4.76 4.72 13.68
CA ARG A 320 4.19 4.01 14.84
C ARG A 320 2.76 4.46 15.12
N LEU A 321 2.50 5.76 15.04
CA LEU A 321 1.16 6.33 15.17
C LEU A 321 0.19 5.68 14.17
N VAL A 322 0.52 5.72 12.88
CA VAL A 322 -0.33 5.13 11.82
C VAL A 322 -0.52 3.63 12.02
N GLN A 323 0.53 2.89 12.42
CA GLN A 323 0.43 1.44 12.66
C GLN A 323 -0.40 1.11 13.90
N ALA A 324 -0.32 1.91 14.97
CA ALA A 324 -1.15 1.73 16.16
C ALA A 324 -2.64 1.93 15.84
N LEU A 325 -2.97 3.00 15.12
CA LEU A 325 -4.35 3.26 14.68
C LEU A 325 -4.85 2.18 13.71
N ARG A 326 -3.99 1.75 12.76
CA ARG A 326 -4.31 0.65 11.84
C ARG A 326 -4.60 -0.65 12.59
N ALA A 327 -3.83 -0.99 13.61
CA ALA A 327 -4.05 -2.20 14.40
C ALA A 327 -5.44 -2.19 15.08
N ARG A 328 -5.88 -1.05 15.61
CA ARG A 328 -7.23 -0.89 16.18
C ARG A 328 -8.32 -1.01 15.13
N LEU A 329 -8.13 -0.37 13.98
CA LEU A 329 -9.07 -0.51 12.86
C LEU A 329 -9.23 -1.97 12.42
N LEU A 330 -8.13 -2.70 12.28
CA LEU A 330 -8.14 -4.10 11.85
C LEU A 330 -8.76 -5.05 12.88
N ALA A 331 -8.66 -4.70 14.18
CA ALA A 331 -9.29 -5.42 15.29
C ALA A 331 -10.79 -5.10 15.46
N GLY A 332 -11.34 -4.15 14.68
CA GLY A 332 -12.73 -3.72 14.84
C GLY A 332 -12.99 -2.77 16.02
N LEU A 333 -11.93 -2.32 16.69
CA LEU A 333 -11.99 -1.49 17.90
C LEU A 333 -12.05 0.02 17.53
N THR A 334 -13.00 0.38 16.67
CA THR A 334 -13.07 1.74 16.09
C THR A 334 -13.70 2.77 17.03
N SER A 335 -14.57 2.36 17.94
CA SER A 335 -15.24 3.23 18.93
C SER A 335 -14.47 3.40 20.25
N GLU A 336 -13.38 2.63 20.43
CA GLU A 336 -12.57 2.77 21.64
C GLU A 336 -11.82 4.09 21.69
N ASP A 337 -11.78 4.71 22.87
CA ASP A 337 -10.97 5.89 23.12
C ASP A 337 -9.48 5.55 23.06
N VAL A 338 -8.82 6.02 22.02
CA VAL A 338 -7.39 5.75 21.77
C VAL A 338 -6.46 6.60 22.65
N LEU A 339 -6.95 7.72 23.17
CA LEU A 339 -6.20 8.59 24.10
C LEU A 339 -6.24 7.99 25.52
N ALA A 340 -7.43 7.68 26.05
CA ALA A 340 -7.58 7.09 27.37
C ALA A 340 -6.89 5.73 27.50
N ARG A 341 -6.81 4.96 26.38
CA ARG A 341 -6.12 3.66 26.36
C ARG A 341 -4.61 3.76 26.03
N ASN A 342 -4.06 4.97 25.97
CA ASN A 342 -2.64 5.19 25.61
C ASN A 342 -2.20 4.54 24.28
N VAL A 343 -3.11 4.31 23.36
CA VAL A 343 -2.78 3.85 21.99
C VAL A 343 -1.99 4.94 21.25
N VAL A 344 -2.39 6.19 21.48
CA VAL A 344 -1.70 7.40 21.06
C VAL A 344 -1.36 8.22 22.31
N LYS A 345 -0.09 8.42 22.53
CA LYS A 345 0.38 9.15 23.73
C LYS A 345 0.29 10.66 23.51
N HIS A 346 -0.07 11.40 24.56
CA HIS A 346 -0.13 12.87 24.52
C HIS A 346 1.22 13.48 24.08
N ALA A 347 2.33 12.98 24.62
CA ALA A 347 3.67 13.43 24.24
C ALA A 347 3.97 13.26 22.74
N ASP A 348 3.54 12.15 22.13
CA ASP A 348 3.72 11.91 20.69
C ASP A 348 2.93 12.93 19.86
N LEU A 349 1.71 13.24 20.29
CA LEU A 349 0.88 14.24 19.62
C LEU A 349 1.53 15.63 19.66
N TRP A 350 1.97 16.08 20.85
CA TRP A 350 2.53 17.43 21.00
C TRP A 350 3.93 17.60 20.43
N ALA A 351 4.70 16.52 20.24
CA ALA A 351 5.99 16.58 19.57
C ALA A 351 5.88 16.87 18.05
N CYS A 352 4.69 16.74 17.45
CA CYS A 352 4.50 17.01 16.01
C CYS A 352 4.56 18.51 15.71
N THR A 353 5.45 18.93 14.81
CA THR A 353 5.58 20.33 14.34
C THR A 353 4.60 20.69 13.22
N THR A 354 3.71 19.78 12.82
CA THR A 354 2.73 19.96 11.72
C THR A 354 3.31 20.36 10.35
N CYS A 355 4.60 20.11 10.14
CA CYS A 355 5.32 20.50 8.91
C CYS A 355 4.89 19.74 7.63
N ALA A 356 4.10 18.67 7.76
CA ALA A 356 3.62 17.81 6.68
C ALA A 356 4.71 17.07 5.85
N ALA A 357 5.98 17.07 6.26
CA ALA A 357 7.04 16.34 5.56
C ALA A 357 6.74 14.84 5.43
N CYS A 358 6.12 14.23 6.46
CA CYS A 358 5.67 12.83 6.44
C CYS A 358 4.57 12.57 5.40
N VAL A 359 3.72 13.55 5.07
CA VAL A 359 2.69 13.48 4.04
C VAL A 359 3.33 13.46 2.65
N GLU A 360 4.29 14.35 2.43
CA GLU A 360 5.00 14.46 1.16
C GLU A 360 5.84 13.21 0.87
N ALA A 361 6.51 12.66 1.88
CA ALA A 361 7.34 11.46 1.74
C ALA A 361 6.52 10.17 1.54
N CYS A 362 5.22 10.16 1.84
CA CYS A 362 4.41 8.97 1.76
C CYS A 362 4.09 8.57 0.31
N PRO A 363 4.52 7.38 -0.18
CA PRO A 363 4.27 6.95 -1.55
C PRO A 363 2.79 6.68 -1.84
N VAL A 364 2.00 6.40 -0.81
CA VAL A 364 0.56 6.10 -0.90
C VAL A 364 -0.32 7.22 -0.31
N PHE A 365 0.25 8.40 -0.07
CA PHE A 365 -0.45 9.62 0.34
C PHE A 365 -1.21 9.54 1.67
N ILE A 366 -0.72 8.76 2.62
CA ILE A 366 -1.24 8.80 3.99
C ILE A 366 -0.82 10.13 4.63
N ARG A 367 -1.71 10.73 5.40
CA ARG A 367 -1.57 12.06 6.01
C ARG A 367 -1.53 11.94 7.54
N PRO A 368 -0.37 11.62 8.18
CA PRO A 368 -0.28 11.43 9.63
C PRO A 368 -0.73 12.65 10.44
N VAL A 369 -0.53 13.86 9.92
CA VAL A 369 -0.96 15.11 10.56
C VAL A 369 -2.48 15.17 10.73
N ASP A 370 -3.24 14.61 9.78
CA ASP A 370 -4.70 14.61 9.82
C ASP A 370 -5.28 13.70 10.91
N TYR A 371 -4.49 12.79 11.49
CA TYR A 371 -4.87 12.06 12.71
C TYR A 371 -4.46 12.83 13.96
N ILE A 372 -3.29 13.47 13.95
CA ILE A 372 -2.75 14.18 15.11
C ILE A 372 -3.62 15.38 15.48
N ILE A 373 -4.04 16.20 14.54
CA ILE A 373 -4.75 17.44 14.81
C ILE A 373 -6.12 17.22 15.48
N PRO A 374 -6.99 16.29 15.03
CA PRO A 374 -8.25 16.02 15.74
C PRO A 374 -8.04 15.54 17.18
N PHE A 375 -7.03 14.69 17.44
CA PHE A 375 -6.71 14.27 18.81
C PHE A 375 -6.19 15.42 19.66
N ARG A 376 -5.35 16.32 19.14
CA ARG A 376 -4.92 17.54 19.85
C ARG A 376 -6.11 18.44 20.20
N ARG A 377 -7.02 18.65 19.24
CA ARG A 377 -8.23 19.45 19.48
C ARG A 377 -9.05 18.90 20.65
N GLN A 378 -9.19 17.58 20.72
CA GLN A 378 -9.88 16.91 21.81
C GLN A 378 -9.19 17.14 23.15
N LEU A 379 -7.86 17.05 23.20
CA LEU A 379 -7.09 17.30 24.41
C LEU A 379 -7.26 18.73 24.91
N VAL A 380 -7.28 19.72 23.99
CA VAL A 380 -7.54 21.12 24.35
C VAL A 380 -8.96 21.32 24.86
N ALA A 381 -9.97 20.80 24.13
CA ALA A 381 -11.38 20.92 24.52
C ALA A 381 -11.66 20.23 25.87
N GLY A 382 -11.01 19.09 26.14
CA GLY A 382 -11.11 18.35 27.40
C GLY A 382 -10.20 18.87 28.52
N GLN A 383 -9.49 20.00 28.31
CA GLN A 383 -8.52 20.56 29.27
C GLN A 383 -7.42 19.56 29.70
N GLN A 384 -7.09 18.60 28.84
CA GLN A 384 -6.07 17.56 29.05
C GLN A 384 -4.70 18.01 28.49
N ILE A 385 -4.33 19.26 28.76
CA ILE A 385 -3.08 19.89 28.33
C ILE A 385 -2.32 20.41 29.56
N ASP A 386 -1.00 20.60 29.41
CA ASP A 386 -0.19 21.09 30.51
C ASP A 386 -0.44 22.60 30.79
N LYS A 387 0.03 23.07 31.95
CA LYS A 387 -0.15 24.45 32.39
C LYS A 387 0.43 25.47 31.38
N ARG A 388 1.59 25.17 30.77
CA ARG A 388 2.23 26.08 29.81
C ARG A 388 1.41 26.19 28.51
N GLN A 389 0.83 25.07 28.05
CA GLN A 389 -0.03 25.07 26.88
C GLN A 389 -1.33 25.81 27.16
N THR A 390 -1.91 25.65 28.34
CA THR A 390 -3.11 26.38 28.79
C THR A 390 -2.84 27.89 28.83
N GLU A 391 -1.74 28.30 29.41
CA GLU A 391 -1.34 29.69 29.50
C GLU A 391 -1.05 30.31 28.12
N PHE A 392 -0.33 29.60 27.25
CA PHE A 392 -0.10 29.98 25.86
C PHE A 392 -1.41 30.24 25.09
N LEU A 393 -2.38 29.32 25.18
CA LEU A 393 -3.69 29.47 24.52
C LEU A 393 -4.51 30.61 25.12
N ALA A 394 -4.50 30.77 26.44
CA ALA A 394 -5.15 31.87 27.14
C ALA A 394 -4.54 33.24 26.74
N ASN A 395 -3.24 33.32 26.57
CA ASN A 395 -2.55 34.52 26.12
C ASN A 395 -2.89 34.87 24.68
N LEU A 396 -2.92 33.83 23.77
CA LEU A 396 -3.35 34.06 22.39
C LEU A 396 -4.80 34.58 22.31
N SER A 397 -5.69 34.02 23.13
CA SER A 397 -7.11 34.44 23.15
C SER A 397 -7.28 35.86 23.66
N ARG A 398 -6.51 36.28 24.70
CA ARG A 398 -6.65 37.61 25.35
C ARG A 398 -5.94 38.71 24.63
N SER A 399 -4.72 38.46 24.15
CA SER A 399 -3.81 39.49 23.63
C SER A 399 -3.30 39.23 22.22
N SER A 400 -3.75 38.16 21.55
CA SER A 400 -3.21 37.71 20.25
C SER A 400 -1.68 37.53 20.26
N ASN A 401 -1.12 37.26 21.45
CA ASN A 401 0.32 37.12 21.68
C ASN A 401 0.56 35.91 22.59
N ALA A 402 1.39 34.97 22.18
CA ALA A 402 1.74 33.76 22.91
C ALA A 402 2.32 34.02 24.32
N TYR A 403 3.00 35.12 24.50
CA TYR A 403 3.66 35.51 25.75
C TYR A 403 2.78 36.40 26.63
N GLY A 404 1.57 36.75 26.20
CA GLY A 404 0.65 37.62 26.93
C GLY A 404 1.08 39.08 27.00
N LEU A 405 2.05 39.50 26.17
CA LEU A 405 2.54 40.88 26.17
C LEU A 405 1.51 41.82 25.56
N PRO A 406 1.33 43.05 26.13
CA PRO A 406 0.46 44.07 25.56
C PRO A 406 0.87 44.49 24.15
N ALA A 407 -0.08 44.98 23.38
CA ALA A 407 0.18 45.42 21.99
C ALA A 407 1.20 46.57 21.91
N GLU A 408 1.22 47.45 22.90
CA GLU A 408 2.16 48.55 23.02
C GLU A 408 3.61 48.06 23.07
N GLN A 409 3.92 47.07 23.89
CA GLN A 409 5.27 46.49 23.98
C GLN A 409 5.74 45.85 22.67
N ARG A 410 4.82 45.17 21.97
CA ARG A 410 5.10 44.61 20.66
C ARG A 410 5.44 45.72 19.64
N ASN A 411 4.69 46.80 19.67
CA ASN A 411 4.88 47.94 18.75
C ASN A 411 6.17 48.66 19.04
N GLN A 412 6.56 48.82 20.34
CA GLN A 412 7.85 49.38 20.75
C GLN A 412 9.01 48.50 20.23
N LEU A 413 8.96 47.21 20.47
CA LEU A 413 9.98 46.26 19.94
C LEU A 413 10.11 46.35 18.41
N ALA A 414 8.98 46.43 17.70
CA ALA A 414 8.98 46.55 16.25
C ALA A 414 9.57 47.88 15.77
N ALA A 415 9.39 48.96 16.52
CA ALA A 415 9.99 50.25 16.25
C ALA A 415 11.52 50.25 16.49
N GLU A 416 11.96 49.65 17.62
CA GLU A 416 13.37 49.48 17.95
C GLU A 416 14.12 48.64 16.90
N LEU A 417 13.51 47.52 16.44
CA LEU A 417 14.09 46.66 15.38
C LEU A 417 14.20 47.39 14.04
N ARG A 418 13.23 48.25 13.70
CA ARG A 418 13.28 49.05 12.46
C ARG A 418 14.38 50.15 12.55
N SER A 419 14.50 50.78 13.71
CA SER A 419 15.57 51.81 13.92
C SER A 419 16.96 51.18 13.88
N ALA A 420 17.13 49.99 14.47
CA ALA A 420 18.39 49.25 14.41
C ALA A 420 18.74 48.78 12.99
N ALA A 421 17.73 48.34 12.19
CA ALA A 421 17.97 47.98 10.80
C ALA A 421 18.27 49.15 9.88
N GLY A 422 17.71 50.33 10.15
CA GLY A 422 17.99 51.56 9.39
C GLY A 422 19.34 52.20 9.70
N SER A 423 19.97 51.84 10.82
CA SER A 423 21.31 52.33 11.21
C SER A 423 22.47 51.47 10.68
N SER A 424 22.18 50.37 9.96
CA SER A 424 23.20 49.50 9.34
C SER A 424 23.49 49.84 7.87
N ASP A 425 22.81 50.85 7.30
CA ASP A 425 22.99 51.31 5.91
C ASP A 425 23.70 52.68 5.80
N GLU A 426 24.35 53.19 6.86
CA GLU A 426 25.35 54.25 6.84
C GLU A 426 26.73 53.62 7.18
#